data_4178284be4c0b45f0877b98c3852a2ee
#
_entry.id   4178284be4c0b45f0877b98c3852a2ee
#
_cell.length_a   1.000
_cell.length_b   1.000
_cell.length_c   1.000
_cell.angle_alpha   90.00
_cell.angle_beta   90.00
_cell.angle_gamma   90.00
#
_symmetry.space_group_name_H-M   'P 1'
#
loop_
_entity.id
_entity.type
_entity.pdbx_description
1 polymer ?
#
loop_
_entity_poly.entity_id
_entity_poly.type
_entity_poly.pdbx_seq_one_letter_code
_entity_poly.pdbx_strand_id
1 'polypeptide(L)'
;MHDPCEPHLALVKRILRYVKGTLSAGLHIGTRPVDKLIAYSDANWVGCPDSRRSTLGFCVFLGDNLVSWSSKRQTTVSRSSAEAEYRAVAHVVAECCWLRQLLQEPHVPLWVATVVYCDNVSAIYMTANPVHHHRTKHIEIDIHFVHEKVALGEVRVLHVSSQYQFADIMIKGLPIQLFQDFKSSLCVLLTLRLRPCIRHL
;
A
#
# COMPACT_ATOMS: atom_id res chain seq x y z
N MET A 1 11.77 -8.68 -21.69
CA MET A 1 12.61 -9.82 -21.26
C MET A 1 13.63 -10.04 -22.37
N HIS A 2 14.92 -9.78 -22.11
CA HIS A 2 15.93 -9.86 -23.16
C HIS A 2 16.58 -11.25 -23.28
N ASP A 3 16.43 -12.10 -22.27
CA ASP A 3 16.96 -13.47 -22.25
C ASP A 3 16.06 -14.36 -21.36
N PRO A 4 14.96 -14.91 -21.93
CA PRO A 4 14.04 -15.75 -21.19
C PRO A 4 14.66 -17.12 -20.93
N CYS A 5 14.73 -17.51 -19.65
CA CYS A 5 15.24 -18.82 -19.22
C CYS A 5 14.21 -19.60 -18.40
N GLU A 6 14.49 -20.89 -18.11
CA GLU A 6 13.59 -21.80 -17.38
C GLU A 6 13.00 -21.18 -16.08
N PRO A 7 13.76 -20.50 -15.20
CA PRO A 7 13.19 -19.83 -14.03
C PRO A 7 12.11 -18.80 -14.37
N HIS A 8 12.27 -18.04 -15.44
CA HIS A 8 11.27 -17.06 -15.88
C HIS A 8 9.96 -17.76 -16.32
N LEU A 9 10.07 -18.88 -17.03
CA LEU A 9 8.91 -19.67 -17.43
C LEU A 9 8.18 -20.26 -16.21
N ALA A 10 8.93 -20.72 -15.20
CA ALA A 10 8.36 -21.22 -13.94
C ALA A 10 7.56 -20.12 -13.21
N LEU A 11 8.05 -18.87 -13.19
CA LEU A 11 7.34 -17.72 -12.62
C LEU A 11 6.06 -17.41 -13.39
N VAL A 12 6.09 -17.42 -14.71
CA VAL A 12 4.89 -17.21 -15.56
C VAL A 12 3.85 -18.31 -15.27
N LYS A 13 4.26 -19.57 -15.24
CA LYS A 13 3.36 -20.69 -14.90
C LYS A 13 2.74 -20.54 -13.49
N ARG A 14 3.51 -19.99 -12.52
CA ARG A 14 3.02 -19.72 -11.17
C ARG A 14 1.94 -18.64 -11.19
N ILE A 15 2.16 -17.53 -11.90
CA ILE A 15 1.19 -16.44 -12.08
C ILE A 15 -0.10 -16.98 -12.72
N LEU A 16 0.02 -17.73 -13.83
CA LEU A 16 -1.13 -18.28 -14.53
C LEU A 16 -1.96 -19.24 -13.66
N ARG A 17 -1.31 -20.08 -12.83
CA ARG A 17 -2.01 -20.94 -11.87
C ARG A 17 -2.76 -20.12 -10.81
N TYR A 18 -2.15 -19.05 -10.30
CA TYR A 18 -2.80 -18.15 -9.36
C TYR A 18 -4.04 -17.50 -9.99
N VAL A 19 -3.90 -16.91 -11.17
CA VAL A 19 -5.02 -16.28 -11.91
C VAL A 19 -6.13 -17.30 -12.17
N LYS A 20 -5.80 -18.51 -12.66
CA LYS A 20 -6.78 -19.59 -12.88
C LYS A 20 -7.52 -19.97 -11.59
N GLY A 21 -6.83 -20.00 -10.45
CA GLY A 21 -7.41 -20.32 -9.13
C GLY A 21 -8.24 -19.19 -8.53
N THR A 22 -8.15 -17.97 -9.07
CA THR A 22 -8.82 -16.77 -8.52
C THR A 22 -9.82 -16.12 -9.48
N LEU A 23 -10.23 -16.81 -10.56
CA LEU A 23 -11.18 -16.29 -11.55
C LEU A 23 -12.54 -15.86 -10.96
N SER A 24 -12.95 -16.48 -9.85
CA SER A 24 -14.17 -16.14 -9.12
C SER A 24 -13.95 -15.14 -7.97
N ALA A 25 -12.71 -14.67 -7.74
CA ALA A 25 -12.43 -13.68 -6.73
C ALA A 25 -12.63 -12.28 -7.30
N GLY A 26 -13.23 -11.40 -6.49
CA GLY A 26 -13.45 -10.01 -6.84
C GLY A 26 -13.32 -9.11 -5.62
N LEU A 27 -13.03 -7.83 -5.85
CA LEU A 27 -13.05 -6.82 -4.83
C LEU A 27 -14.52 -6.47 -4.52
N HIS A 28 -14.90 -6.59 -3.25
CA HIS A 28 -16.23 -6.20 -2.79
C HIS A 28 -16.20 -4.72 -2.38
N ILE A 29 -17.07 -3.92 -2.99
CA ILE A 29 -17.27 -2.51 -2.64
C ILE A 29 -18.59 -2.41 -1.87
N GLY A 30 -18.50 -2.03 -0.60
CA GLY A 30 -19.64 -1.81 0.28
C GLY A 30 -20.24 -0.41 0.11
N THR A 31 -21.45 -0.24 0.63
CA THR A 31 -22.21 1.03 0.59
C THR A 31 -22.15 1.80 1.91
N ARG A 32 -21.24 1.44 2.81
CA ARG A 32 -21.06 2.14 4.09
C ARG A 32 -20.55 3.57 3.87
N PRO A 33 -20.78 4.48 4.85
CA PRO A 33 -20.30 5.85 4.74
C PRO A 33 -18.81 5.93 4.45
N VAL A 34 -18.44 6.83 3.55
CA VAL A 34 -17.06 7.11 3.13
C VAL A 34 -16.61 8.41 3.79
N ASP A 35 -16.24 8.34 5.05
CA ASP A 35 -15.93 9.48 5.91
C ASP A 35 -14.44 9.68 6.21
N LYS A 36 -13.61 8.68 5.93
CA LYS A 36 -12.18 8.66 6.27
C LYS A 36 -11.33 7.91 5.24
N LEU A 37 -10.07 8.33 5.11
CA LEU A 37 -9.01 7.57 4.45
C LEU A 37 -8.11 6.92 5.49
N ILE A 38 -7.87 5.63 5.32
CA ILE A 38 -6.90 4.86 6.11
C ILE A 38 -5.95 4.18 5.12
N ALA A 39 -4.66 4.29 5.37
CA ALA A 39 -3.65 3.66 4.54
C ALA A 39 -2.67 2.82 5.36
N TYR A 40 -2.13 1.79 4.75
CA TYR A 40 -1.06 0.95 5.29
C TYR A 40 0.10 1.00 4.33
N SER A 41 1.31 1.13 4.87
CA SER A 41 2.54 1.26 4.10
C SER A 41 3.64 0.40 4.69
N ASP A 42 4.34 -0.34 3.84
CA ASP A 42 5.49 -1.17 4.23
C ASP A 42 6.54 -1.19 3.11
N ALA A 43 7.79 -1.50 3.46
CA ALA A 43 8.87 -1.65 2.50
C ALA A 43 9.75 -2.87 2.80
N ASN A 44 9.88 -3.76 1.82
CA ASN A 44 10.85 -4.83 1.88
C ASN A 44 12.25 -4.30 1.52
N TRP A 45 13.02 -3.90 2.54
CA TRP A 45 14.37 -3.35 2.39
C TRP A 45 15.30 -4.35 1.70
N VAL A 46 16.01 -3.90 0.65
CA VAL A 46 16.96 -4.72 -0.12
C VAL A 46 16.31 -5.99 -0.72
N GLY A 47 15.00 -5.98 -0.91
CA GLY A 47 14.25 -7.17 -1.35
C GLY A 47 14.61 -7.69 -2.75
N CYS A 48 15.22 -6.87 -3.61
CA CYS A 48 15.71 -7.32 -4.90
C CYS A 48 17.19 -7.72 -4.81
N PRO A 49 17.53 -9.00 -5.01
CA PRO A 49 18.91 -9.50 -4.87
C PRO A 49 19.87 -8.86 -5.89
N ASP A 50 19.40 -8.59 -7.11
CA ASP A 50 20.24 -8.08 -8.20
C ASP A 50 20.53 -6.58 -8.07
N SER A 51 19.50 -5.78 -7.84
CA SER A 51 19.62 -4.32 -7.81
C SER A 51 19.72 -3.73 -6.41
N ARG A 52 19.54 -4.53 -5.36
CA ARG A 52 19.49 -4.12 -3.96
C ARG A 52 18.46 -3.03 -3.66
N ARG A 53 17.53 -2.80 -4.57
CA ARG A 53 16.42 -1.86 -4.38
C ARG A 53 15.34 -2.48 -3.53
N SER A 54 14.75 -1.67 -2.68
CA SER A 54 13.61 -2.04 -1.86
C SER A 54 12.33 -2.10 -2.71
N THR A 55 11.38 -2.92 -2.28
CA THR A 55 10.03 -2.92 -2.84
C THR A 55 9.12 -2.28 -1.81
N LEU A 56 8.40 -1.23 -2.20
CA LEU A 56 7.36 -0.62 -1.38
C LEU A 56 6.01 -1.24 -1.70
N GLY A 57 5.16 -1.32 -0.70
CA GLY A 57 3.77 -1.72 -0.84
C GLY A 57 2.86 -0.82 -0.01
N PHE A 58 1.68 -0.57 -0.53
CA PHE A 58 0.64 0.11 0.23
C PHE A 58 -0.75 -0.36 -0.16
N CYS A 59 -1.69 -0.13 0.72
CA CYS A 59 -3.12 -0.21 0.45
C CYS A 59 -3.84 0.95 1.13
N VAL A 60 -4.83 1.53 0.43
CA VAL A 60 -5.61 2.69 0.88
C VAL A 60 -7.08 2.32 0.88
N PHE A 61 -7.72 2.59 2.01
CA PHE A 61 -9.15 2.37 2.22
C PHE A 61 -9.88 3.71 2.31
N LEU A 62 -11.02 3.79 1.64
CA LEU A 62 -11.99 4.86 1.80
C LEU A 62 -13.21 4.30 2.57
N GLY A 63 -13.34 4.66 3.83
CA GLY A 63 -14.18 3.92 4.76
C GLY A 63 -13.70 2.47 4.89
N ASP A 64 -14.56 1.50 4.61
CA ASP A 64 -14.23 0.07 4.61
C ASP A 64 -13.80 -0.47 3.22
N ASN A 65 -13.76 0.39 2.18
CA ASN A 65 -13.50 -0.03 0.82
C ASN A 65 -12.03 0.15 0.45
N LEU A 66 -11.38 -0.89 -0.05
CA LEU A 66 -10.06 -0.79 -0.66
C LEU A 66 -10.19 -0.05 -2.01
N VAL A 67 -9.56 1.13 -2.13
CA VAL A 67 -9.68 1.99 -3.31
C VAL A 67 -8.38 2.17 -4.09
N SER A 68 -7.24 2.00 -3.42
CA SER A 68 -5.93 2.04 -4.08
C SER A 68 -4.95 1.08 -3.42
N TRP A 69 -4.05 0.49 -4.22
CA TRP A 69 -2.97 -0.36 -3.74
C TRP A 69 -1.84 -0.39 -4.74
N SER A 70 -0.65 -0.68 -4.26
CA SER A 70 0.53 -0.79 -5.12
C SER A 70 1.56 -1.75 -4.53
N SER A 71 2.30 -2.37 -5.43
CA SER A 71 3.57 -3.05 -5.14
C SER A 71 4.58 -2.58 -6.17
N LYS A 72 5.56 -1.78 -5.75
CA LYS A 72 6.47 -1.11 -6.68
C LYS A 72 7.91 -1.13 -6.16
N ARG A 73 8.86 -1.39 -7.06
CA ARG A 73 10.28 -1.26 -6.74
C ARG A 73 10.66 0.21 -6.63
N GLN A 74 11.38 0.56 -5.56
CA GLN A 74 11.91 1.92 -5.39
C GLN A 74 12.94 2.23 -6.47
N THR A 75 12.98 3.47 -6.92
CA THR A 75 13.87 3.92 -8.00
C THR A 75 15.33 3.98 -7.58
N THR A 76 15.58 4.17 -6.29
CA THR A 76 16.92 4.28 -5.69
C THR A 76 17.12 3.24 -4.60
N VAL A 77 18.38 2.95 -4.25
CA VAL A 77 18.73 2.06 -3.14
C VAL A 77 18.63 2.84 -1.84
N SER A 78 17.85 2.31 -0.88
CA SER A 78 17.76 2.86 0.47
C SER A 78 18.91 2.36 1.34
N ARG A 79 19.50 3.25 2.13
CA ARG A 79 20.68 2.96 2.97
C ARG A 79 20.33 2.26 4.28
N SER A 80 19.04 2.30 4.67
CA SER A 80 18.52 1.61 5.86
C SER A 80 17.08 1.17 5.64
N SER A 81 16.59 0.26 6.49
CA SER A 81 15.19 -0.13 6.50
C SER A 81 14.27 1.06 6.80
N ALA A 82 14.63 1.90 7.79
CA ALA A 82 13.87 3.09 8.13
C ALA A 82 13.72 4.06 6.95
N GLU A 83 14.76 4.21 6.12
CA GLU A 83 14.68 5.01 4.90
C GLU A 83 13.75 4.39 3.86
N ALA A 84 13.84 3.08 3.65
CA ALA A 84 12.97 2.38 2.73
C ALA A 84 11.49 2.53 3.13
N GLU A 85 11.21 2.38 4.42
CA GLU A 85 9.88 2.57 5.02
C GLU A 85 9.41 4.01 4.90
N TYR A 86 10.30 4.99 5.17
CA TYR A 86 9.91 6.40 5.05
C TYR A 86 9.53 6.78 3.62
N ARG A 87 10.27 6.28 2.62
CA ARG A 87 9.91 6.47 1.21
C ARG A 87 8.56 5.84 0.86
N ALA A 88 8.24 4.68 1.45
CA ALA A 88 6.94 4.06 1.27
C ALA A 88 5.83 4.91 1.91
N VAL A 89 6.06 5.47 3.12
CA VAL A 89 5.15 6.42 3.75
C VAL A 89 4.95 7.66 2.87
N ALA A 90 6.01 8.27 2.35
CA ALA A 90 5.91 9.45 1.49
C ALA A 90 5.08 9.13 0.23
N HIS A 91 5.27 7.95 -0.34
CA HIS A 91 4.55 7.52 -1.54
C HIS A 91 3.05 7.36 -1.28
N VAL A 92 2.66 6.72 -0.18
CA VAL A 92 1.24 6.55 0.16
C VAL A 92 0.60 7.87 0.61
N VAL A 93 1.35 8.76 1.27
CA VAL A 93 0.87 10.12 1.59
C VAL A 93 0.54 10.89 0.31
N ALA A 94 1.39 10.84 -0.72
CA ALA A 94 1.13 11.46 -2.01
C ALA A 94 -0.15 10.89 -2.67
N GLU A 95 -0.33 9.57 -2.63
CA GLU A 95 -1.55 8.91 -3.12
C GLU A 95 -2.80 9.38 -2.36
N CYS A 96 -2.72 9.46 -1.03
CA CYS A 96 -3.82 9.93 -0.21
C CYS A 96 -4.16 11.41 -0.48
N CYS A 97 -3.16 12.26 -0.70
CA CYS A 97 -3.37 13.67 -1.09
C CYS A 97 -4.11 13.76 -2.43
N TRP A 98 -3.70 12.97 -3.41
CA TRP A 98 -4.37 12.90 -4.70
C TRP A 98 -5.83 12.42 -4.56
N LEU A 99 -6.09 11.36 -3.80
CA LEU A 99 -7.44 10.87 -3.53
C LEU A 99 -8.30 11.92 -2.83
N ARG A 100 -7.75 12.68 -1.88
CA ARG A 100 -8.47 13.77 -1.21
C ARG A 100 -8.85 14.86 -2.20
N GLN A 101 -7.96 15.25 -3.11
CA GLN A 101 -8.25 16.22 -4.17
C GLN A 101 -9.34 15.70 -5.12
N LEU A 102 -9.23 14.44 -5.54
CA LEU A 102 -10.23 13.80 -6.41
C LEU A 102 -11.63 13.79 -5.76
N LEU A 103 -11.73 13.58 -4.46
CA LEU A 103 -13.01 13.60 -3.72
C LEU A 103 -13.60 15.00 -3.54
N GLN A 104 -12.79 16.05 -3.70
CA GLN A 104 -13.31 17.45 -3.69
C GLN A 104 -14.10 17.77 -4.95
N GLU A 105 -13.75 17.18 -6.11
CA GLU A 105 -14.45 17.45 -7.37
C GLU A 105 -15.95 17.08 -7.31
N PRO A 106 -16.37 15.89 -6.81
CA PRO A 106 -17.78 15.57 -6.60
C PRO A 106 -18.37 16.16 -5.31
N HIS A 107 -17.70 17.13 -4.66
CA HIS A 107 -18.16 17.79 -3.42
C HIS A 107 -18.32 16.82 -2.23
N VAL A 108 -17.47 15.83 -2.12
CA VAL A 108 -17.39 14.88 -1.00
C VAL A 108 -16.05 15.05 -0.24
N PRO A 109 -15.82 16.21 0.39
CA PRO A 109 -14.56 16.45 1.09
C PRO A 109 -14.45 15.59 2.35
N LEU A 110 -13.25 15.11 2.61
CA LEU A 110 -12.95 14.40 3.87
C LEU A 110 -12.47 15.42 4.91
N TRP A 111 -13.22 15.56 5.99
CA TRP A 111 -12.94 16.52 7.07
C TRP A 111 -11.96 16.02 8.12
N VAL A 112 -11.71 14.71 8.15
CA VAL A 112 -10.78 14.10 9.09
C VAL A 112 -9.41 13.88 8.46
N ALA A 113 -8.37 13.89 9.29
CA ALA A 113 -7.02 13.56 8.85
C ALA A 113 -6.95 12.13 8.31
N THR A 114 -6.20 11.94 7.24
CA THR A 114 -5.85 10.58 6.77
C THR A 114 -4.92 9.90 7.76
N VAL A 115 -5.22 8.67 8.13
CA VAL A 115 -4.35 7.86 8.97
C VAL A 115 -3.50 6.94 8.10
N VAL A 116 -2.18 7.04 8.26
CA VAL A 116 -1.21 6.15 7.60
C VAL A 116 -0.57 5.27 8.66
N TYR A 117 -0.70 3.97 8.51
CA TYR A 117 -0.09 2.98 9.40
C TYR A 117 1.23 2.48 8.82
N CYS A 118 2.27 2.50 9.67
CA CYS A 118 3.61 1.98 9.39
C CYS A 118 4.07 1.15 10.59
N ASP A 119 4.81 0.07 10.39
CA ASP A 119 5.33 -0.76 11.48
C ASP A 119 6.75 -0.37 11.91
N ASN A 120 7.39 0.57 11.22
CA ASN A 120 8.74 1.04 11.54
C ASN A 120 8.71 2.29 12.43
N VAL A 121 9.00 2.12 13.70
CA VAL A 121 9.02 3.21 14.70
C VAL A 121 9.99 4.33 14.32
N SER A 122 11.15 4.01 13.72
CA SER A 122 12.11 5.02 13.29
C SER A 122 11.58 5.88 12.14
N ALA A 123 10.88 5.28 11.19
CA ALA A 123 10.22 6.01 10.12
C ALA A 123 9.13 6.94 10.68
N ILE A 124 8.33 6.47 11.63
CA ILE A 124 7.31 7.30 12.29
C ILE A 124 7.94 8.46 13.06
N TYR A 125 9.02 8.20 13.78
CA TYR A 125 9.72 9.27 14.51
C TYR A 125 10.21 10.38 13.57
N MET A 126 10.70 10.03 12.38
CA MET A 126 11.11 11.01 11.37
C MET A 126 9.97 11.89 10.86
N THR A 127 8.71 11.42 10.91
CA THR A 127 7.55 12.24 10.50
C THR A 127 7.22 13.36 11.47
N ALA A 128 7.52 13.17 12.76
CA ALA A 128 7.22 14.12 13.83
C ALA A 128 8.40 15.09 14.11
N ASN A 129 9.63 14.64 13.89
CA ASN A 129 10.84 15.37 14.24
C ASN A 129 11.77 15.52 13.02
N PRO A 130 11.64 16.59 12.24
CA PRO A 130 12.50 16.85 11.07
C PRO A 130 13.88 17.37 11.50
N VAL A 131 14.52 16.76 12.50
CA VAL A 131 15.90 17.13 12.86
C VAL A 131 16.77 16.83 11.65
N HIS A 132 17.57 17.83 11.23
CA HIS A 132 18.53 17.73 10.12
C HIS A 132 19.53 16.58 10.36
N HIS A 133 19.12 15.38 10.01
CA HIS A 133 20.04 14.26 10.02
C HIS A 133 20.90 14.38 8.77
N HIS A 134 22.18 14.74 8.93
CA HIS A 134 23.19 14.71 7.86
C HIS A 134 23.18 13.40 7.05
N ARG A 135 22.62 12.33 7.63
CA ARG A 135 22.50 11.01 7.02
C ARG A 135 21.30 10.84 6.08
N THR A 136 20.34 11.77 6.05
CA THR A 136 19.07 11.66 5.30
C THR A 136 18.89 12.67 4.18
N LYS A 137 19.96 13.41 3.81
CA LYS A 137 19.91 14.43 2.73
C LYS A 137 19.25 13.92 1.42
N HIS A 138 19.41 12.65 1.12
CA HIS A 138 18.90 12.05 -0.12
C HIS A 138 17.40 11.67 -0.08
N ILE A 139 16.74 11.82 1.07
CA ILE A 139 15.28 11.73 1.23
C ILE A 139 14.69 13.03 1.81
N GLU A 140 15.43 14.10 1.74
CA GLU A 140 15.04 15.40 2.32
C GLU A 140 13.70 15.88 1.76
N ILE A 141 13.48 15.72 0.46
CA ILE A 141 12.21 16.07 -0.21
C ILE A 141 11.04 15.28 0.38
N ASP A 142 11.22 13.97 0.55
CA ASP A 142 10.21 13.10 1.14
C ASP A 142 9.89 13.51 2.59
N ILE A 143 10.95 13.86 3.36
CA ILE A 143 10.82 14.29 4.75
C ILE A 143 10.02 15.60 4.83
N HIS A 144 10.40 16.61 4.07
CA HIS A 144 9.71 17.89 4.06
C HIS A 144 8.25 17.76 3.60
N PHE A 145 8.00 16.98 2.55
CA PHE A 145 6.66 16.72 2.06
C PHE A 145 5.75 16.10 3.11
N VAL A 146 6.16 14.99 3.72
CA VAL A 146 5.34 14.31 4.74
C VAL A 146 5.16 15.20 5.97
N HIS A 147 6.24 15.86 6.43
CA HIS A 147 6.18 16.76 7.57
C HIS A 147 5.21 17.93 7.34
N GLU A 148 5.21 18.54 6.15
CA GLU A 148 4.23 19.57 5.79
C GLU A 148 2.80 19.06 5.95
N LYS A 149 2.48 17.86 5.43
CA LYS A 149 1.14 17.28 5.51
C LYS A 149 0.72 16.93 6.94
N VAL A 150 1.66 16.48 7.75
CA VAL A 150 1.44 16.24 9.20
C VAL A 150 1.22 17.55 9.94
N ALA A 151 2.01 18.59 9.68
CA ALA A 151 1.89 19.90 10.31
C ALA A 151 0.57 20.61 9.97
N LEU A 152 0.07 20.43 8.74
CA LEU A 152 -1.25 20.92 8.31
C LEU A 152 -2.42 20.12 8.91
N GLY A 153 -2.15 19.02 9.62
CA GLY A 153 -3.18 18.14 10.17
C GLY A 153 -3.94 17.32 9.12
N GLU A 154 -3.44 17.26 7.88
CA GLU A 154 -4.04 16.48 6.80
C GLU A 154 -3.76 14.98 6.91
N VAL A 155 -2.62 14.62 7.53
CA VAL A 155 -2.12 13.25 7.69
C VAL A 155 -1.64 13.01 9.11
N ARG A 156 -1.88 11.81 9.61
CA ARG A 156 -1.32 11.28 10.85
C ARG A 156 -0.64 9.95 10.57
N VAL A 157 0.63 9.81 10.93
CA VAL A 157 1.37 8.55 10.79
C VAL A 157 1.40 7.86 12.14
N LEU A 158 0.88 6.62 12.20
CA LEU A 158 0.73 5.85 13.43
C LEU A 158 1.39 4.48 13.30
N HIS A 159 1.81 3.95 14.44
CA HIS A 159 2.37 2.59 14.50
C HIS A 159 1.27 1.53 14.37
N VAL A 160 1.57 0.48 13.61
CA VAL A 160 0.81 -0.76 13.59
C VAL A 160 1.76 -1.95 13.82
N SER A 161 1.31 -2.97 14.55
CA SER A 161 2.12 -4.18 14.68
C SER A 161 2.08 -4.99 13.38
N SER A 162 3.17 -5.71 13.07
CA SER A 162 3.33 -6.46 11.81
C SER A 162 2.20 -7.47 11.55
N GLN A 163 1.57 -8.00 12.61
CA GLN A 163 0.40 -8.90 12.46
C GLN A 163 -0.85 -8.22 11.87
N TYR A 164 -0.90 -6.89 11.84
CA TYR A 164 -2.00 -6.08 11.27
C TYR A 164 -1.52 -5.19 10.14
N GLN A 165 -0.29 -5.41 9.64
CA GLN A 165 0.27 -4.65 8.52
C GLN A 165 -0.26 -5.17 7.18
N PHE A 166 -1.39 -4.66 6.74
CA PHE A 166 -2.03 -5.13 5.50
C PHE A 166 -1.20 -4.89 4.23
N ALA A 167 -0.26 -3.95 4.26
CA ALA A 167 0.63 -3.73 3.13
C ALA A 167 1.60 -4.90 2.89
N ASP A 168 1.84 -5.76 3.87
CA ASP A 168 2.69 -6.96 3.75
C ASP A 168 2.25 -7.89 2.62
N ILE A 169 0.94 -8.03 2.39
CA ILE A 169 0.41 -8.89 1.32
C ILE A 169 0.86 -8.43 -0.08
N MET A 170 1.24 -7.16 -0.22
CA MET A 170 1.68 -6.59 -1.50
C MET A 170 3.15 -6.89 -1.80
N ILE A 171 3.97 -7.20 -0.79
CA ILE A 171 5.43 -7.25 -0.95
C ILE A 171 6.11 -8.46 -0.33
N LYS A 172 5.43 -9.23 0.53
CA LYS A 172 6.00 -10.38 1.24
C LYS A 172 5.29 -11.67 0.86
N GLY A 173 6.03 -12.77 0.81
CA GLY A 173 5.45 -14.12 0.75
C GLY A 173 4.93 -14.50 2.14
N LEU A 174 3.62 -14.42 2.36
CA LEU A 174 3.00 -14.69 3.64
C LEU A 174 2.67 -16.18 3.84
N PRO A 175 2.67 -16.68 5.10
CA PRO A 175 2.05 -17.95 5.42
C PRO A 175 0.58 -17.97 4.99
N ILE A 176 0.08 -19.14 4.57
CA ILE A 176 -1.24 -19.28 3.95
C ILE A 176 -2.38 -18.73 4.83
N GLN A 177 -2.31 -18.96 6.13
CA GLN A 177 -3.32 -18.48 7.07
C GLN A 177 -3.35 -16.95 7.11
N LEU A 178 -2.21 -16.31 7.30
CA LEU A 178 -2.10 -14.85 7.36
C LEU A 178 -2.48 -14.21 6.02
N PHE A 179 -2.12 -14.85 4.90
CA PHE A 179 -2.55 -14.41 3.57
C PHE A 179 -4.08 -14.43 3.42
N GLN A 180 -4.74 -15.48 3.92
CA GLN A 180 -6.20 -15.58 3.87
C GLN A 180 -6.88 -14.53 4.75
N ASP A 181 -6.34 -14.30 5.95
CA ASP A 181 -6.85 -13.29 6.89
C ASP A 181 -6.72 -11.88 6.29
N PHE A 182 -5.57 -11.54 5.72
CA PHE A 182 -5.37 -10.26 5.07
C PHE A 182 -6.22 -10.13 3.80
N LYS A 183 -6.33 -11.19 2.99
CA LYS A 183 -7.19 -11.19 1.81
C LYS A 183 -8.65 -10.89 2.16
N SER A 184 -9.17 -11.46 3.24
CA SER A 184 -10.53 -11.17 3.70
C SER A 184 -10.67 -9.73 4.21
N SER A 185 -9.67 -9.21 4.91
CA SER A 185 -9.63 -7.82 5.39
C SER A 185 -9.53 -6.80 4.24
N LEU A 186 -8.90 -7.17 3.13
CA LEU A 186 -8.87 -6.37 1.90
C LEU A 186 -10.19 -6.46 1.09
N CYS A 187 -11.23 -7.07 1.63
CA CYS A 187 -12.53 -7.24 0.95
C CYS A 187 -12.44 -8.00 -0.38
N VAL A 188 -11.44 -8.87 -0.56
CA VAL A 188 -11.33 -9.75 -1.73
C VAL A 188 -12.09 -11.04 -1.45
N LEU A 189 -13.33 -11.08 -1.90
CA LEU A 189 -14.25 -12.19 -1.69
C LEU A 189 -14.34 -13.07 -2.94
N LEU A 190 -14.70 -14.35 -2.73
CA LEU A 190 -15.14 -15.22 -3.83
C LEU A 190 -16.52 -14.75 -4.26
N THR A 191 -16.64 -14.30 -5.49
CA THR A 191 -17.93 -13.94 -6.08
C THR A 191 -18.73 -15.22 -6.27
N LEU A 192 -19.66 -15.51 -5.38
CA LEU A 192 -20.69 -16.49 -5.64
C LEU A 192 -21.36 -16.04 -6.93
N ARG A 193 -21.30 -16.87 -7.98
CA ARG A 193 -21.83 -16.64 -9.32
C ARG A 193 -23.03 -15.69 -9.29
N LEU A 194 -22.83 -14.44 -9.70
CA LEU A 194 -23.93 -13.62 -10.15
C LEU A 194 -24.52 -14.37 -11.36
N ARG A 195 -25.66 -15.01 -11.18
CA ARG A 195 -26.45 -15.48 -12.31
C ARG A 195 -26.71 -14.24 -13.17
N PRO A 196 -26.37 -14.26 -14.46
CA PRO A 196 -26.77 -13.17 -15.34
C PRO A 196 -28.30 -13.11 -15.27
N CYS A 197 -28.81 -12.00 -14.73
CA CYS A 197 -30.24 -11.71 -14.82
C CYS A 197 -30.51 -11.28 -16.25
N ILE A 198 -30.57 -12.26 -17.15
CA ILE A 198 -31.12 -12.06 -18.50
C ILE A 198 -32.62 -11.93 -18.31
N ARG A 199 -33.07 -10.68 -18.12
CA ARG A 199 -34.47 -10.36 -18.35
C ARG A 199 -34.66 -10.38 -19.86
N HIS A 200 -35.36 -11.42 -20.32
CA HIS A 200 -35.96 -11.38 -21.65
C HIS A 200 -36.95 -10.22 -21.68
N LEU A 201 -36.72 -9.27 -22.57
CA LEU A 201 -37.71 -8.41 -23.19
C LEU A 201 -38.08 -9.08 -24.54
#